data_968bf0e2e1e72bfc49da8fdb68a399c7
#
_entry.id   968bf0e2e1e72bfc49da8fdb68a399c7
#
_cell.length_a   1.000
_cell.length_b   1.000
_cell.length_c   1.000
_cell.angle_alpha   90.00
_cell.angle_beta   90.00
_cell.angle_gamma   90.00
#
_symmetry.space_group_name_H-M   'P 1'
#
loop_
_entity.id
_entity.type
_entity.pdbx_description
1 polymer ?
#
loop_
_entity_poly.entity_id
_entity_poly.type
_entity_poly.pdbx_seq_one_letter_code
_entity_poly.pdbx_strand_id
1 'polypeptide(L)'
;MLSREKKSNNLIQFIITVIAAGVIFPLLYLRQNFEVSILDSFKIELSQLSYCYSLLGIIFAITYLPSGWLADKFSCRKLIILSLSLTALIGAWFSFIPSYTSLIIIFCSWGLTTGLTFWSAHLKIVAMLAGKEQQGRFFGSLDGGRGLVEALLATLAVSIFAVVMSKTNQDFTQSLKAVIYIYIIAIVMIIPLVFIFLDEHDSKLDKNKTKDKHVL
;
A
#
# COMPACT_ATOMS: atom_id res chain seq x y z
N MET A 1 16.83 -13.17 28.38
CA MET A 1 15.43 -13.36 27.97
C MET A 1 14.88 -12.13 27.27
N LEU A 2 14.91 -10.95 27.87
CA LEU A 2 14.39 -9.67 27.30
C LEU A 2 14.93 -9.26 25.93
N SER A 3 16.19 -9.56 25.61
CA SER A 3 16.79 -9.22 24.29
C SER A 3 16.26 -10.11 23.16
N ARG A 4 15.87 -11.33 23.45
CA ARG A 4 15.34 -12.30 22.47
C ARG A 4 13.88 -12.00 22.14
N GLU A 5 13.08 -11.59 23.12
CA GLU A 5 11.69 -11.15 22.92
C GLU A 5 11.60 -9.86 22.10
N LYS A 6 12.46 -8.87 22.41
CA LYS A 6 12.52 -7.61 21.66
C LYS A 6 12.94 -7.84 20.20
N LYS A 7 13.87 -8.76 19.93
CA LYS A 7 14.30 -9.11 18.58
C LYS A 7 13.19 -9.84 17.80
N SER A 8 12.41 -10.69 18.47
CA SER A 8 11.25 -11.38 17.87
C SER A 8 10.16 -10.39 17.50
N ASN A 9 9.85 -9.43 18.38
CA ASN A 9 8.84 -8.39 18.10
C ASN A 9 9.23 -7.50 16.91
N ASN A 10 10.49 -7.08 16.82
CA ASN A 10 10.99 -6.30 15.70
C ASN A 10 10.87 -7.04 14.35
N LEU A 11 11.11 -8.35 14.33
CA LEU A 11 10.97 -9.16 13.12
C LEU A 11 9.52 -9.25 12.67
N ILE A 12 8.59 -9.44 13.60
CA ILE A 12 7.15 -9.49 13.31
C ILE A 12 6.68 -8.14 12.74
N GLN A 13 7.07 -7.03 13.35
CA GLN A 13 6.74 -5.69 12.87
C GLN A 13 7.29 -5.45 11.45
N PHE A 14 8.52 -5.88 11.19
CA PHE A 14 9.13 -5.79 9.86
C PHE A 14 8.34 -6.60 8.82
N ILE A 15 8.02 -7.86 9.10
CA ILE A 15 7.26 -8.73 8.19
C ILE A 15 5.88 -8.13 7.88
N ILE A 16 5.16 -7.63 8.90
CA ILE A 16 3.86 -7.00 8.70
C ILE A 16 3.97 -5.73 7.86
N THR A 17 5.01 -4.91 8.07
CA THR A 17 5.27 -3.72 7.26
C THR A 17 5.54 -4.09 5.80
N VAL A 18 6.32 -5.16 5.54
CA VAL A 18 6.58 -5.70 4.20
C VAL A 18 5.29 -6.17 3.53
N ILE A 19 4.47 -6.94 4.26
CA ILE A 19 3.19 -7.43 3.71
C ILE A 19 2.26 -6.24 3.44
N ALA A 20 2.14 -5.28 4.35
CA ALA A 20 1.33 -4.08 4.13
C ALA A 20 1.76 -3.31 2.88
N ALA A 21 3.08 -3.16 2.65
CA ALA A 21 3.62 -2.54 1.45
C ALA A 21 3.34 -3.35 0.18
N GLY A 22 3.34 -4.69 0.26
CA GLY A 22 3.07 -5.56 -0.88
C GLY A 22 1.58 -5.67 -1.25
N VAL A 23 0.64 -5.47 -0.29
CA VAL A 23 -0.80 -5.60 -0.58
C VAL A 23 -1.44 -4.31 -1.05
N ILE A 24 -0.90 -3.13 -0.72
CA ILE A 24 -1.55 -1.84 -0.99
C ILE A 24 -1.46 -1.44 -2.47
N PHE A 25 -0.31 -1.68 -3.13
CA PHE A 25 -0.04 -1.18 -4.48
C PHE A 25 -0.67 -1.99 -5.62
N PRO A 26 -0.84 -3.32 -5.57
CA PRO A 26 -1.43 -4.09 -6.68
C PRO A 26 -2.79 -3.58 -7.14
N LEU A 27 -3.63 -3.09 -6.23
CA LEU A 27 -4.92 -2.48 -6.57
C LEU A 27 -4.76 -1.20 -7.39
N LEU A 28 -3.77 -0.37 -7.07
CA LEU A 28 -3.51 0.88 -7.79
C LEU A 28 -2.90 0.63 -9.17
N TYR A 29 -2.11 -0.43 -9.29
CA TYR A 29 -1.37 -0.77 -10.52
C TYR A 29 -1.98 -1.95 -11.28
N LEU A 30 -3.30 -2.15 -11.20
CA LEU A 30 -4.06 -3.18 -11.93
C LEU A 30 -3.76 -3.23 -13.43
N ARG A 31 -3.41 -2.09 -14.03
CA ARG A 31 -3.02 -1.98 -15.43
C ARG A 31 -1.94 -2.97 -15.84
N GLN A 32 -0.99 -3.28 -14.95
CA GLN A 32 0.13 -4.16 -15.26
C GLN A 32 -0.30 -5.56 -15.77
N ASN A 33 -1.42 -6.07 -15.26
CA ASN A 33 -1.91 -7.41 -15.60
C ASN A 33 -3.30 -7.40 -16.27
N PHE A 34 -4.08 -6.31 -16.13
CA PHE A 34 -5.50 -6.28 -16.51
C PHE A 34 -5.86 -5.06 -17.36
N GLU A 35 -4.91 -4.48 -18.12
CA GLU A 35 -5.13 -3.28 -18.94
C GLU A 35 -6.34 -3.45 -19.88
N VAL A 36 -6.36 -4.50 -20.68
CA VAL A 36 -7.43 -4.76 -21.64
C VAL A 36 -8.79 -4.87 -20.93
N SER A 37 -8.81 -5.55 -19.78
CA SER A 37 -10.05 -5.72 -19.00
C SER A 37 -10.55 -4.41 -18.40
N ILE A 38 -9.65 -3.50 -18.00
CA ILE A 38 -10.00 -2.15 -17.54
C ILE A 38 -10.60 -1.35 -18.69
N LEU A 39 -9.94 -1.32 -19.84
CA LEU A 39 -10.41 -0.58 -21.01
C LEU A 39 -11.79 -1.05 -21.44
N ASP A 40 -11.99 -2.36 -21.52
CA ASP A 40 -13.27 -2.93 -21.90
C ASP A 40 -14.38 -2.69 -20.84
N SER A 41 -14.08 -2.93 -19.56
CA SER A 41 -15.09 -2.79 -18.50
C SER A 41 -15.55 -1.35 -18.29
N PHE A 42 -14.63 -0.39 -18.35
CA PHE A 42 -14.95 1.04 -18.17
C PHE A 42 -15.33 1.75 -19.46
N LYS A 43 -15.22 1.08 -20.62
CA LYS A 43 -15.47 1.64 -21.97
C LYS A 43 -14.68 2.93 -22.19
N ILE A 44 -13.39 2.89 -21.85
CA ILE A 44 -12.46 4.00 -22.00
C ILE A 44 -11.31 3.65 -22.94
N GLU A 45 -10.66 4.66 -23.49
CA GLU A 45 -9.47 4.51 -24.31
C GLU A 45 -8.19 4.41 -23.45
N LEU A 46 -7.14 3.86 -24.04
CA LEU A 46 -5.81 3.79 -23.43
C LEU A 46 -5.27 5.16 -23.02
N SER A 47 -5.53 6.19 -23.83
CA SER A 47 -5.18 7.58 -23.55
C SER A 47 -5.80 8.10 -22.26
N GLN A 48 -7.08 7.78 -22.03
CA GLN A 48 -7.83 8.16 -20.82
C GLN A 48 -7.32 7.42 -19.59
N LEU A 49 -7.03 6.13 -19.70
CA LEU A 49 -6.43 5.37 -18.60
C LEU A 49 -5.03 5.90 -18.29
N SER A 50 -4.22 6.18 -19.29
CA SER A 50 -2.87 6.74 -19.12
C SER A 50 -2.90 8.12 -18.45
N TYR A 51 -3.91 8.94 -18.75
CA TYR A 51 -4.13 10.22 -18.08
C TYR A 51 -4.42 10.04 -16.58
N CYS A 52 -5.27 9.07 -16.21
CA CYS A 52 -5.52 8.75 -14.80
C CYS A 52 -4.24 8.36 -14.06
N TYR A 53 -3.39 7.51 -14.65
CA TYR A 53 -2.10 7.13 -14.06
C TYR A 53 -1.11 8.29 -13.99
N SER A 54 -1.12 9.21 -14.97
CA SER A 54 -0.30 10.42 -14.91
C SER A 54 -0.69 11.31 -13.76
N LEU A 55 -2.00 11.51 -13.52
CA LEU A 55 -2.50 12.27 -12.37
C LEU A 55 -2.13 11.60 -11.04
N LEU A 56 -2.29 10.28 -10.92
CA LEU A 56 -1.83 9.53 -9.76
C LEU A 56 -0.35 9.80 -9.46
N GLY A 57 0.51 9.71 -10.50
CA GLY A 57 1.94 9.95 -10.37
C GLY A 57 2.28 11.38 -9.97
N ILE A 58 1.61 12.39 -10.55
CA ILE A 58 1.80 13.80 -10.21
C ILE A 58 1.41 14.06 -8.74
N ILE A 59 0.26 13.55 -8.31
CA ILE A 59 -0.20 13.72 -6.93
C ILE A 59 0.74 13.00 -5.97
N PHE A 60 1.20 11.81 -6.33
CA PHE A 60 2.17 11.08 -5.53
C PHE A 60 3.47 11.88 -5.37
N ALA A 61 3.98 12.49 -6.44
CA ALA A 61 5.19 13.32 -6.41
C ALA A 61 5.01 14.56 -5.51
N ILE A 62 3.86 15.24 -5.61
CA ILE A 62 3.53 16.42 -4.78
C ILE A 62 3.42 16.04 -3.30
N THR A 63 2.83 14.89 -3.00
CA THR A 63 2.58 14.45 -1.62
C THR A 63 3.83 13.84 -0.96
N TYR A 64 4.87 13.53 -1.73
CA TYR A 64 6.09 12.91 -1.21
C TYR A 64 6.78 13.74 -0.12
N LEU A 65 6.97 15.05 -0.36
CA LEU A 65 7.59 15.94 0.63
C LEU A 65 6.76 16.10 1.91
N PRO A 66 5.46 16.45 1.83
CA PRO A 66 4.63 16.58 3.03
C PRO A 66 4.41 15.27 3.77
N SER A 67 4.54 14.09 3.11
CA SER A 67 4.40 12.80 3.76
C SER A 67 5.47 12.56 4.83
N GLY A 68 6.70 13.01 4.59
CA GLY A 68 7.79 12.94 5.58
C GLY A 68 7.46 13.72 6.86
N TRP A 69 7.01 14.97 6.69
CA TRP A 69 6.56 15.79 7.81
C TRP A 69 5.39 15.15 8.56
N LEU A 70 4.44 14.55 7.84
CA LEU A 70 3.29 13.88 8.44
C LEU A 70 3.72 12.66 9.27
N ALA A 71 4.64 11.84 8.74
CA ALA A 71 5.21 10.70 9.45
C ALA A 71 6.03 11.12 10.68
N ASP A 72 6.58 12.34 10.70
CA ASP A 72 7.28 12.88 11.86
C ASP A 72 6.34 13.44 12.93
N LYS A 73 5.13 13.83 12.57
CA LYS A 73 4.15 14.44 13.47
C LYS A 73 3.17 13.43 14.06
N PHE A 74 2.81 12.42 13.29
CA PHE A 74 1.81 11.42 13.66
C PHE A 74 2.43 10.02 13.80
N SER A 75 1.73 9.15 14.53
CA SER A 75 2.12 7.74 14.65
C SER A 75 2.08 7.05 13.28
N CYS A 76 3.20 6.41 12.90
CA CYS A 76 3.29 5.68 11.63
C CYS A 76 2.24 4.55 11.54
N ARG A 77 1.92 3.88 12.64
CA ARG A 77 0.85 2.87 12.71
C ARG A 77 -0.49 3.45 12.28
N LYS A 78 -0.88 4.62 12.84
CA LYS A 78 -2.16 5.28 12.50
C LYS A 78 -2.20 5.71 11.03
N LEU A 79 -1.10 6.23 10.51
CA LEU A 79 -0.99 6.63 9.11
C LEU A 79 -1.13 5.44 8.15
N ILE A 80 -0.50 4.30 8.44
CA ILE A 80 -0.62 3.07 7.64
C ILE A 80 -2.05 2.54 7.68
N ILE A 81 -2.69 2.45 8.86
CA ILE A 81 -4.08 2.01 8.99
C ILE A 81 -5.02 2.92 8.20
N LEU A 82 -4.86 4.23 8.33
CA LEU A 82 -5.64 5.22 7.59
C LEU A 82 -5.49 5.01 6.08
N SER A 83 -4.26 4.86 5.61
CA SER A 83 -3.98 4.64 4.19
C SER A 83 -4.61 3.36 3.66
N LEU A 84 -4.42 2.23 4.35
CA LEU A 84 -5.01 0.94 3.98
C LEU A 84 -6.54 1.02 3.94
N SER A 85 -7.15 1.63 4.96
CA SER A 85 -8.61 1.76 5.05
C SER A 85 -9.18 2.62 3.92
N LEU A 86 -8.58 3.79 3.67
CA LEU A 86 -9.01 4.67 2.58
C LEU A 86 -8.77 4.02 1.21
N THR A 87 -7.64 3.34 1.01
CA THR A 87 -7.35 2.64 -0.25
C THR A 87 -8.38 1.54 -0.52
N ALA A 88 -8.77 0.77 0.50
CA ALA A 88 -9.81 -0.26 0.37
C ALA A 88 -11.19 0.35 0.07
N LEU A 89 -11.58 1.46 0.72
CA LEU A 89 -12.84 2.16 0.47
C LEU A 89 -12.90 2.72 -0.96
N ILE A 90 -11.83 3.36 -1.41
CA ILE A 90 -11.72 3.86 -2.79
C ILE A 90 -11.76 2.68 -3.78
N GLY A 91 -11.11 1.55 -3.44
CA GLY A 91 -11.18 0.31 -4.23
C GLY A 91 -12.60 -0.26 -4.32
N ALA A 92 -13.36 -0.20 -3.23
CA ALA A 92 -14.77 -0.58 -3.25
C ALA A 92 -15.57 0.33 -4.20
N TRP A 93 -15.32 1.64 -4.20
CA TRP A 93 -15.93 2.53 -5.19
C TRP A 93 -15.53 2.18 -6.63
N PHE A 94 -14.25 1.89 -6.86
CA PHE A 94 -13.74 1.47 -8.17
C PHE A 94 -14.42 0.18 -8.68
N SER A 95 -14.78 -0.76 -7.78
CA SER A 95 -15.46 -2.02 -8.16
C SER A 95 -16.86 -1.85 -8.75
N PHE A 96 -17.49 -0.69 -8.54
CA PHE A 96 -18.79 -0.38 -9.16
C PHE A 96 -18.69 0.00 -10.64
N ILE A 97 -17.49 0.04 -11.22
CA ILE A 97 -17.23 0.46 -12.60
C ILE A 97 -17.86 1.85 -12.87
N PRO A 98 -17.46 2.87 -12.13
CA PRO A 98 -18.03 4.19 -12.27
C PRO A 98 -17.59 4.90 -13.57
N SER A 99 -18.15 6.09 -13.82
CA SER A 99 -17.84 6.91 -14.99
C SER A 99 -16.38 7.34 -15.04
N TYR A 100 -15.91 7.76 -16.22
CA TYR A 100 -14.54 8.26 -16.42
C TYR A 100 -14.15 9.43 -15.47
N THR A 101 -15.07 10.37 -15.23
CA THR A 101 -14.84 11.46 -14.26
C THR A 101 -14.58 10.91 -12.85
N SER A 102 -15.33 9.89 -12.45
CA SER A 102 -15.11 9.23 -11.15
C SER A 102 -13.79 8.49 -11.11
N LEU A 103 -13.33 7.89 -12.24
CA LEU A 103 -11.99 7.28 -12.32
C LEU A 103 -10.89 8.30 -12.04
N ILE A 104 -10.97 9.49 -12.62
CA ILE A 104 -10.01 10.57 -12.35
C ILE A 104 -9.95 10.86 -10.84
N ILE A 105 -11.10 11.00 -10.18
CA ILE A 105 -11.18 11.26 -8.74
C ILE A 105 -10.60 10.08 -7.94
N ILE A 106 -10.89 8.85 -8.31
CA ILE A 106 -10.36 7.64 -7.67
C ILE A 106 -8.82 7.61 -7.74
N PHE A 107 -8.25 7.81 -8.92
CA PHE A 107 -6.80 7.79 -9.10
C PHE A 107 -6.10 8.94 -8.36
N CYS A 108 -6.68 10.13 -8.39
CA CYS A 108 -6.21 11.26 -7.58
C CYS A 108 -6.26 10.94 -6.07
N SER A 109 -7.34 10.35 -5.61
CA SER A 109 -7.52 9.98 -4.21
C SER A 109 -6.55 8.87 -3.78
N TRP A 110 -6.27 7.88 -4.62
CA TRP A 110 -5.25 6.88 -4.36
C TRP A 110 -3.85 7.48 -4.28
N GLY A 111 -3.49 8.38 -5.20
CA GLY A 111 -2.21 9.10 -5.17
C GLY A 111 -2.03 9.90 -3.89
N LEU A 112 -3.09 10.63 -3.49
CA LEU A 112 -3.08 11.40 -2.25
C LEU A 112 -2.95 10.49 -1.01
N THR A 113 -3.78 9.47 -0.92
CA THR A 113 -3.84 8.58 0.24
C THR A 113 -2.54 7.80 0.43
N THR A 114 -2.06 7.14 -0.62
CA THR A 114 -0.87 6.31 -0.52
C THR A 114 0.42 7.14 -0.47
N GLY A 115 0.52 8.21 -1.26
CA GLY A 115 1.67 9.11 -1.26
C GLY A 115 1.83 9.85 0.07
N LEU A 116 0.73 10.40 0.59
CA LEU A 116 0.78 11.25 1.78
C LEU A 116 0.90 10.46 3.09
N THR A 117 0.14 9.37 3.24
CA THR A 117 0.02 8.69 4.54
C THR A 117 0.78 7.37 4.62
N PHE A 118 0.95 6.64 3.52
CA PHE A 118 1.62 5.33 3.55
C PHE A 118 3.13 5.43 3.33
N TRP A 119 3.55 6.18 2.29
CA TRP A 119 4.90 6.08 1.76
C TRP A 119 5.99 6.35 2.81
N SER A 120 5.99 7.51 3.45
CA SER A 120 7.00 7.85 4.45
C SER A 120 6.82 7.09 5.76
N ALA A 121 5.58 6.72 6.13
CA ALA A 121 5.30 6.01 7.36
C ALA A 121 5.93 4.60 7.38
N HIS A 122 5.75 3.81 6.30
CA HIS A 122 6.32 2.46 6.25
C HIS A 122 7.86 2.49 6.15
N LEU A 123 8.44 3.44 5.39
CA LEU A 123 9.89 3.61 5.31
C LEU A 123 10.48 3.99 6.66
N LYS A 124 9.81 4.86 7.41
CA LYS A 124 10.25 5.26 8.74
C LYS A 124 10.24 4.09 9.73
N ILE A 125 9.22 3.25 9.71
CA ILE A 125 9.20 2.02 10.55
C ILE A 125 10.39 1.14 10.21
N VAL A 126 10.65 0.89 8.93
CA VAL A 126 11.77 0.05 8.50
C VAL A 126 13.12 0.66 8.94
N ALA A 127 13.29 1.97 8.79
CA ALA A 127 14.50 2.67 9.24
C ALA A 127 14.71 2.54 10.75
N MET A 128 13.63 2.65 11.55
CA MET A 128 13.71 2.49 13.01
C MET A 128 14.06 1.05 13.43
N LEU A 129 13.49 0.06 12.75
CA LEU A 129 13.75 -1.36 13.04
C LEU A 129 15.16 -1.80 12.61
N ALA A 130 15.69 -1.23 11.53
CA ALA A 130 17.00 -1.55 10.98
C ALA A 130 18.17 -1.03 11.86
N GLY A 131 17.97 0.10 12.56
CA GLY A 131 19.06 0.81 13.19
C GLY A 131 20.04 1.39 12.15
N LYS A 132 21.16 1.96 12.63
CA LYS A 132 22.12 2.66 11.74
C LYS A 132 22.95 1.71 10.85
N GLU A 133 23.28 0.52 11.35
CA GLU A 133 24.25 -0.39 10.72
C GLU A 133 23.61 -1.34 9.69
N GLN A 134 22.31 -1.59 9.73
CA GLN A 134 21.64 -2.59 8.91
C GLN A 134 20.61 -2.02 7.92
N GLN A 135 20.60 -0.72 7.69
CA GLN A 135 19.61 -0.06 6.84
C GLN A 135 19.56 -0.66 5.42
N GLY A 136 20.70 -0.80 4.76
CA GLY A 136 20.75 -1.37 3.42
C GLY A 136 20.13 -2.77 3.32
N ARG A 137 20.40 -3.63 4.33
CA ARG A 137 19.82 -4.98 4.39
C ARG A 137 18.31 -4.93 4.58
N PHE A 138 17.81 -4.09 5.49
CA PHE A 138 16.37 -3.99 5.76
C PHE A 138 15.60 -3.38 4.59
N PHE A 139 16.11 -2.33 3.96
CA PHE A 139 15.46 -1.75 2.78
C PHE A 139 15.49 -2.71 1.57
N GLY A 140 16.61 -3.40 1.33
CA GLY A 140 16.67 -4.44 0.30
C GLY A 140 15.71 -5.60 0.58
N SER A 141 15.56 -6.01 1.86
CA SER A 141 14.59 -7.04 2.26
C SER A 141 13.16 -6.53 2.19
N LEU A 142 12.90 -5.24 2.43
CA LEU A 142 11.59 -4.61 2.23
C LEU A 142 11.18 -4.68 0.76
N ASP A 143 12.04 -4.23 -0.16
CA ASP A 143 11.72 -4.21 -1.57
C ASP A 143 11.58 -5.60 -2.17
N GLY A 144 12.50 -6.53 -1.83
CA GLY A 144 12.39 -7.92 -2.25
C GLY A 144 11.16 -8.61 -1.68
N GLY A 145 10.87 -8.41 -0.40
CA GLY A 145 9.70 -8.99 0.26
C GLY A 145 8.38 -8.43 -0.27
N ARG A 146 8.31 -7.11 -0.50
CA ARG A 146 7.18 -6.46 -1.15
C ARG A 146 6.92 -7.05 -2.53
N GLY A 147 7.96 -7.14 -3.37
CA GLY A 147 7.84 -7.73 -4.71
C GLY A 147 7.37 -9.20 -4.67
N LEU A 148 7.81 -10.00 -3.68
CA LEU A 148 7.32 -11.36 -3.50
C LEU A 148 5.81 -11.38 -3.17
N VAL A 149 5.33 -10.54 -2.26
CA VAL A 149 3.91 -10.42 -1.91
C VAL A 149 3.09 -9.98 -3.13
N GLU A 150 3.57 -8.98 -3.86
CA GLU A 150 2.93 -8.50 -5.11
C GLU A 150 2.83 -9.62 -6.15
N ALA A 151 3.91 -10.40 -6.36
CA ALA A 151 3.92 -11.52 -7.32
C ALA A 151 2.95 -12.64 -6.93
N LEU A 152 2.88 -12.99 -5.64
CA LEU A 152 1.93 -13.99 -5.14
C LEU A 152 0.49 -13.54 -5.32
N LEU A 153 0.18 -12.28 -4.99
CA LEU A 153 -1.15 -11.71 -5.18
C LEU A 153 -1.51 -11.57 -6.65
N ALA A 154 -0.57 -11.18 -7.52
CA ALA A 154 -0.80 -11.11 -8.96
C ALA A 154 -1.09 -12.49 -9.56
N THR A 155 -0.34 -13.52 -9.14
CA THR A 155 -0.57 -14.90 -9.57
C THR A 155 -1.97 -15.40 -9.15
N LEU A 156 -2.36 -15.14 -7.90
CA LEU A 156 -3.69 -15.46 -7.40
C LEU A 156 -4.77 -14.71 -8.19
N ALA A 157 -4.59 -13.42 -8.41
CA ALA A 157 -5.54 -12.56 -9.12
C ALA A 157 -5.73 -13.01 -10.59
N VAL A 158 -4.64 -13.31 -11.30
CA VAL A 158 -4.69 -13.81 -12.68
C VAL A 158 -5.38 -15.19 -12.73
N SER A 159 -5.09 -16.07 -11.77
CA SER A 159 -5.73 -17.39 -11.68
C SER A 159 -7.26 -17.27 -11.48
N ILE A 160 -7.69 -16.41 -10.56
CA ILE A 160 -9.12 -16.18 -10.30
C ILE A 160 -9.78 -15.47 -11.48
N PHE A 161 -9.10 -14.50 -12.09
CA PHE A 161 -9.58 -13.86 -13.33
C PHE A 161 -9.88 -14.91 -14.40
N ALA A 162 -8.96 -15.84 -14.66
CA ALA A 162 -9.12 -16.89 -15.66
C ALA A 162 -10.30 -17.83 -15.33
N VAL A 163 -10.46 -18.21 -14.05
CA VAL A 163 -11.57 -19.05 -13.60
C VAL A 163 -12.91 -18.35 -13.75
N VAL A 164 -13.00 -17.07 -13.38
CA VAL A 164 -14.27 -16.29 -13.53
C VAL A 164 -14.58 -16.08 -15.00
N MET A 165 -13.58 -15.74 -15.81
CA MET A 165 -13.71 -15.55 -17.26
C MET A 165 -14.28 -16.79 -17.94
N SER A 166 -13.81 -17.99 -17.57
CA SER A 166 -14.31 -19.25 -18.12
C SER A 166 -15.76 -19.57 -17.71
N LYS A 167 -16.21 -19.08 -16.55
CA LYS A 167 -17.56 -19.32 -16.03
C LYS A 167 -18.60 -18.28 -16.45
N THR A 168 -18.18 -17.09 -16.87
CA THR A 168 -19.03 -15.94 -17.17
C THR A 168 -19.14 -15.64 -18.67
N ASN A 169 -18.95 -16.64 -19.54
CA ASN A 169 -18.96 -16.45 -20.99
C ASN A 169 -18.03 -15.31 -21.48
N GLN A 170 -16.84 -15.21 -20.90
CA GLN A 170 -15.82 -14.21 -21.21
C GLN A 170 -16.21 -12.76 -20.84
N ASP A 171 -16.97 -12.58 -19.75
CA ASP A 171 -17.28 -11.25 -19.22
C ASP A 171 -16.07 -10.63 -18.49
N PHE A 172 -15.41 -9.66 -19.15
CA PHE A 172 -14.27 -8.92 -18.58
C PHE A 172 -14.65 -8.17 -17.30
N THR A 173 -15.85 -7.61 -17.25
CA THR A 173 -16.29 -6.79 -16.11
C THR A 173 -16.45 -7.60 -14.83
N GLN A 174 -17.08 -8.78 -14.92
CA GLN A 174 -17.24 -9.67 -13.77
C GLN A 174 -15.89 -10.23 -13.31
N SER A 175 -15.03 -10.59 -14.25
CA SER A 175 -13.68 -11.09 -13.96
C SER A 175 -12.82 -10.02 -13.31
N LEU A 176 -12.87 -8.77 -13.79
CA LEU A 176 -12.15 -7.64 -13.20
C LEU A 176 -12.65 -7.31 -11.79
N LYS A 177 -13.97 -7.33 -11.56
CA LYS A 177 -14.54 -7.14 -10.22
C LYS A 177 -14.05 -8.18 -9.23
N ALA A 178 -13.96 -9.45 -9.63
CA ALA A 178 -13.45 -10.51 -8.77
C ALA A 178 -12.00 -10.22 -8.35
N VAL A 179 -11.15 -9.76 -9.26
CA VAL A 179 -9.76 -9.34 -8.97
C VAL A 179 -9.72 -8.15 -8.00
N ILE A 180 -10.53 -7.13 -8.24
CA ILE A 180 -10.60 -5.95 -7.37
C ILE A 180 -10.98 -6.37 -5.94
N TYR A 181 -11.97 -7.25 -5.77
CA TYR A 181 -12.37 -7.75 -4.45
C TYR A 181 -11.27 -8.53 -3.73
N ILE A 182 -10.47 -9.32 -4.46
CA ILE A 182 -9.34 -10.04 -3.84
C ILE A 182 -8.33 -9.06 -3.26
N TYR A 183 -7.97 -8.02 -4.00
CA TYR A 183 -7.04 -7.01 -3.51
C TYR A 183 -7.62 -6.21 -2.34
N ILE A 184 -8.91 -5.86 -2.37
CA ILE A 184 -9.59 -5.22 -1.24
C ILE A 184 -9.55 -6.13 -0.01
N ILE A 185 -9.87 -7.41 -0.15
CA ILE A 185 -9.84 -8.38 0.95
C ILE A 185 -8.41 -8.49 1.51
N ALA A 186 -7.39 -8.58 0.66
CA ALA A 186 -6.00 -8.62 1.11
C ALA A 186 -5.62 -7.38 1.92
N ILE A 187 -6.03 -6.18 1.47
CA ILE A 187 -5.80 -4.92 2.19
C ILE A 187 -6.55 -4.93 3.54
N VAL A 188 -7.81 -5.33 3.55
CA VAL A 188 -8.63 -5.34 4.79
C VAL A 188 -8.08 -6.35 5.80
N MET A 189 -7.60 -7.50 5.35
CA MET A 189 -7.04 -8.55 6.22
C MET A 189 -5.74 -8.12 6.92
N ILE A 190 -4.95 -7.24 6.32
CA ILE A 190 -3.70 -6.77 6.95
C ILE A 190 -3.94 -5.66 7.99
N ILE A 191 -5.05 -4.93 7.94
CA ILE A 191 -5.36 -3.83 8.88
C ILE A 191 -5.32 -4.28 10.35
N PRO A 192 -6.01 -5.36 10.76
CA PRO A 192 -5.96 -5.82 12.14
C PRO A 192 -4.56 -6.28 12.56
N LEU A 193 -3.77 -6.85 11.65
CA LEU A 193 -2.39 -7.25 11.95
C LEU A 193 -1.52 -6.01 12.19
N VAL A 194 -1.68 -4.97 11.39
CA VAL A 194 -1.00 -3.67 11.59
C VAL A 194 -1.42 -3.07 12.95
N PHE A 195 -2.70 -3.13 13.29
CA PHE A 195 -3.21 -2.58 14.54
C PHE A 195 -2.65 -3.32 15.77
N ILE A 196 -2.53 -4.64 15.72
CA ILE A 196 -2.12 -5.48 16.86
C ILE A 196 -0.60 -5.46 17.04
N PHE A 197 0.16 -5.58 15.95
CA PHE A 197 1.58 -5.90 16.01
C PHE A 197 2.52 -4.72 15.75
N LEU A 198 2.06 -3.65 15.09
CA LEU A 198 2.91 -2.46 14.97
C LEU A 198 2.83 -1.63 16.25
N ASP A 199 4.01 -1.33 16.80
CA ASP A 199 4.09 -0.45 17.97
C ASP A 199 3.72 0.99 17.59
N GLU A 200 3.07 1.68 18.51
CA GLU A 200 2.77 3.10 18.36
C GLU A 200 4.03 3.92 18.72
N HIS A 201 4.93 4.04 17.73
CA HIS A 201 6.10 4.91 17.90
C HIS A 201 5.69 6.37 17.75
N ASP A 202 5.42 7.02 18.87
CA ASP A 202 5.21 8.47 18.90
C ASP A 202 6.54 9.19 18.66
N SER A 203 6.62 9.98 17.63
CA SER A 203 7.77 10.81 17.24
C SER A 203 8.21 11.79 18.34
N LYS A 204 7.38 12.02 19.36
CA LYS A 204 7.70 12.88 20.52
C LYS A 204 8.71 12.27 21.48
N LEU A 205 8.80 10.94 21.58
CA LEU A 205 9.73 10.26 22.46
C LEU A 205 11.17 10.27 21.96
N ASP A 206 11.40 10.36 20.67
CA ASP A 206 12.74 10.35 20.07
C ASP A 206 13.42 11.72 20.16
N LYS A 207 12.66 12.82 20.17
CA LYS A 207 13.19 14.19 20.36
C LYS A 207 13.75 14.43 21.77
N ASN A 208 13.24 13.75 22.79
CA ASN A 208 13.76 13.86 24.13
C ASN A 208 15.06 13.06 24.32
N LYS A 209 15.21 11.91 23.67
CA LYS A 209 16.46 11.12 23.70
C LYS A 209 17.64 11.78 22.99
N THR A 210 17.35 12.62 21.99
CA THR A 210 18.42 13.37 21.28
C THR A 210 18.83 14.63 22.04
N LYS A 211 17.93 15.25 22.81
CA LYS A 211 18.28 16.38 23.68
C LYS A 211 19.17 15.99 24.84
N ASP A 212 18.95 14.83 25.46
CA ASP A 212 19.75 14.35 26.58
C ASP A 212 21.17 13.88 26.19
N LYS A 213 21.44 13.65 24.88
CA LYS A 213 22.76 13.29 24.37
C LYS A 213 23.62 14.48 23.98
N HIS A 214 23.13 15.69 23.96
CA HIS A 214 23.87 16.92 23.68
C HIS A 214 24.16 17.77 24.92
N VAL A 215 23.89 17.25 26.12
CA VAL A 215 24.12 17.92 27.41
C VAL A 215 25.23 17.20 28.23
N LEU A 216 25.96 16.30 27.63
CA LEU A 216 27.23 15.73 28.15
C LEU A 216 28.29 15.90 27.07
#